data_bac67d29aa52e3c25118c43c47bdde55
#
_entry.id   bac67d29aa52e3c25118c43c47bdde55
#
_cell.length_a   1.000
_cell.length_b   1.000
_cell.length_c   1.000
_cell.angle_alpha   90.00
_cell.angle_beta   90.00
_cell.angle_gamma   90.00
#
_symmetry.space_group_name_H-M   'P 1'
#
loop_
_entity.id
_entity.type
_entity.pdbx_description
1 polymer ?
#
loop_
_entity_poly.entity_id
_entity_poly.type
_entity_poly.pdbx_seq_one_letter_code
_entity_poly.pdbx_strand_id
1 'polypeptide(L)'
;MLALLPVFGLFGCGASKNYTADDIVLINTVYYGTEMNPVYSFALKKEKDGWLFSADCLVGNRKDHYTSFGSFPVTAEDAEGFLRIIREDGETERLFRYRNPMRIFNRSDAPARSSGMTFSDGNRVEKETALGSRAIEYLSELADRYYEAAESRQTAAGTNR
;
A
#
# COMPACT_ATOMS: atom_id res chain seq x y z
N MET A 1 11.06 -43.98 -43.26
CA MET A 1 11.88 -42.82 -42.88
C MET A 1 10.97 -41.78 -42.27
N LEU A 2 10.88 -41.75 -40.93
CA LEU A 2 10.04 -40.79 -40.20
C LEU A 2 10.92 -39.62 -39.76
N ALA A 3 10.64 -38.42 -40.27
CA ALA A 3 11.33 -37.21 -39.88
C ALA A 3 10.69 -36.66 -38.60
N LEU A 4 11.44 -36.66 -37.48
CA LEU A 4 11.11 -35.96 -36.25
C LEU A 4 11.44 -34.47 -36.43
N LEU A 5 10.39 -33.62 -36.41
CA LEU A 5 10.56 -32.17 -36.31
C LEU A 5 10.78 -31.81 -34.83
N PRO A 6 11.81 -31.02 -34.50
CA PRO A 6 11.95 -30.49 -33.14
C PRO A 6 10.98 -29.36 -32.93
N VAL A 7 10.10 -29.54 -31.93
CA VAL A 7 9.27 -28.44 -31.41
C VAL A 7 10.17 -27.54 -30.56
N PHE A 8 10.67 -26.47 -31.15
CA PHE A 8 11.25 -25.36 -30.38
C PHE A 8 10.16 -24.65 -29.60
N GLY A 9 10.05 -24.97 -28.30
CA GLY A 9 9.29 -24.19 -27.35
C GLY A 9 9.88 -22.79 -27.27
N LEU A 10 9.18 -21.83 -27.83
CA LEU A 10 9.42 -20.40 -27.60
C LEU A 10 9.14 -20.12 -26.13
N PHE A 11 10.13 -20.23 -25.27
CA PHE A 11 10.13 -19.54 -23.98
C PHE A 11 10.13 -18.05 -24.27
N GLY A 12 8.95 -17.46 -24.32
CA GLY A 12 8.80 -16.01 -24.35
C GLY A 12 9.45 -15.45 -23.09
N CYS A 13 10.63 -14.86 -23.23
CA CYS A 13 11.15 -13.91 -22.27
C CYS A 13 10.16 -12.75 -22.24
N GLY A 14 9.16 -12.82 -21.35
CA GLY A 14 8.30 -11.70 -21.06
C GLY A 14 9.19 -10.55 -20.57
N ALA A 15 9.33 -9.51 -21.37
CA ALA A 15 9.98 -8.29 -20.94
C ALA A 15 9.34 -7.89 -19.61
N SER A 16 10.10 -7.82 -18.52
CA SER A 16 9.59 -7.37 -17.22
C SER A 16 9.14 -5.93 -17.41
N LYS A 17 7.84 -5.71 -17.32
CA LYS A 17 7.27 -4.37 -17.41
C LYS A 17 7.82 -3.55 -16.25
N ASN A 18 8.45 -2.42 -16.54
CA ASN A 18 8.93 -1.50 -15.53
C ASN A 18 7.75 -0.63 -15.08
N TYR A 19 7.20 -0.92 -13.91
CA TYR A 19 6.16 -0.11 -13.29
C TYR A 19 6.76 1.12 -12.62
N THR A 20 6.06 2.24 -12.75
CA THR A 20 6.39 3.51 -12.11
C THR A 20 5.31 3.88 -11.08
N ALA A 21 5.54 4.94 -10.31
CA ALA A 21 4.53 5.46 -9.39
C ALA A 21 3.23 5.90 -10.11
N ASP A 22 3.32 6.32 -11.37
CA ASP A 22 2.18 6.78 -12.16
C ASP A 22 1.23 5.64 -12.59
N ASP A 23 1.74 4.41 -12.60
CA ASP A 23 0.96 3.21 -12.91
C ASP A 23 0.16 2.70 -11.70
N ILE A 24 0.42 3.21 -10.49
CA ILE A 24 -0.19 2.73 -9.26
C ILE A 24 -1.65 3.16 -9.19
N VAL A 25 -2.53 2.20 -8.90
CA VAL A 25 -3.96 2.43 -8.62
C VAL A 25 -4.35 2.06 -7.20
N LEU A 26 -3.55 1.28 -6.51
CA LEU A 26 -3.70 0.98 -5.09
C LEU A 26 -2.33 0.76 -4.48
N ILE A 27 -2.11 1.39 -3.34
CA ILE A 27 -0.98 1.08 -2.47
C ILE A 27 -1.51 0.84 -1.06
N ASN A 28 -1.01 -0.20 -0.42
CA ASN A 28 -1.33 -0.50 0.97
C ASN A 28 -0.07 -0.88 1.75
N THR A 29 -0.08 -0.55 3.02
CA THR A 29 0.99 -0.95 3.94
C THR A 29 0.41 -1.18 5.34
N VAL A 30 0.87 -2.24 5.98
CA VAL A 30 0.41 -2.66 7.30
C VAL A 30 1.59 -3.02 8.17
N TYR A 31 1.50 -2.67 9.44
CA TYR A 31 2.39 -3.16 10.48
C TYR A 31 1.57 -3.64 11.68
N TYR A 32 1.67 -4.92 11.97
CA TYR A 32 1.17 -5.53 13.20
C TYR A 32 2.29 -5.60 14.21
N GLY A 33 2.07 -5.02 15.39
CA GLY A 33 2.94 -5.19 16.55
C GLY A 33 2.80 -6.58 17.18
N THR A 34 3.13 -6.68 18.45
CA THR A 34 2.94 -7.91 19.26
C THR A 34 1.49 -8.09 19.73
N GLU A 35 0.66 -7.05 19.63
CA GLU A 35 -0.76 -7.06 19.92
C GLU A 35 -1.58 -7.30 18.64
N MET A 36 -2.83 -7.76 18.79
CA MET A 36 -3.70 -8.11 17.66
C MET A 36 -4.09 -6.93 16.78
N ASN A 37 -3.98 -5.70 17.28
CA ASN A 37 -4.30 -4.51 16.51
C ASN A 37 -3.09 -4.04 15.68
N PRO A 38 -3.30 -3.55 14.45
CA PRO A 38 -2.22 -2.97 13.66
C PRO A 38 -1.66 -1.72 14.38
N VAL A 39 -0.35 -1.57 14.38
CA VAL A 39 0.30 -0.31 14.76
C VAL A 39 -0.06 0.75 13.74
N TYR A 40 -0.10 0.36 12.46
CA TYR A 40 -0.73 1.12 11.38
C TYR A 40 -1.20 0.21 10.26
N SER A 41 -2.25 0.65 9.59
CA SER A 41 -2.72 0.12 8.31
C SER A 41 -3.15 1.32 7.46
N PHE A 42 -2.49 1.51 6.34
CA PHE A 42 -2.79 2.59 5.40
C PHE A 42 -3.11 2.02 4.04
N ALA A 43 -4.08 2.60 3.35
CA ALA A 43 -4.31 2.34 1.94
C ALA A 43 -4.69 3.63 1.21
N LEU A 44 -4.09 3.82 0.04
CA LEU A 44 -4.42 4.89 -0.90
C LEU A 44 -4.86 4.24 -2.22
N LYS A 45 -6.10 4.48 -2.63
CA LYS A 45 -6.73 3.85 -3.79
C LYS A 45 -7.22 4.89 -4.77
N LYS A 46 -6.88 4.73 -6.04
CA LYS A 46 -7.41 5.52 -7.15
C LYS A 46 -8.78 5.01 -7.54
N GLU A 47 -9.75 5.90 -7.58
CA GLU A 47 -11.09 5.67 -8.06
C GLU A 47 -11.37 6.58 -9.28
N LYS A 48 -12.54 6.43 -9.88
CA LYS A 48 -12.94 7.20 -11.05
C LYS A 48 -12.88 8.72 -10.81
N ASP A 49 -13.27 9.16 -9.62
CA ASP A 49 -13.45 10.58 -9.27
C ASP A 49 -12.31 11.13 -8.39
N GLY A 50 -11.21 10.38 -8.22
CA GLY A 50 -10.08 10.83 -7.43
C GLY A 50 -9.44 9.73 -6.59
N TRP A 51 -8.80 10.10 -5.49
CA TRP A 51 -8.13 9.19 -4.59
C TRP A 51 -8.87 9.05 -3.27
N LEU A 52 -8.97 7.83 -2.80
CA LEU A 52 -9.51 7.48 -1.48
C LEU A 52 -8.37 7.02 -0.59
N PHE A 53 -8.36 7.53 0.63
CA PHE A 53 -7.43 7.13 1.67
C PHE A 53 -8.18 6.46 2.82
N SER A 54 -7.62 5.40 3.37
CA SER A 54 -8.06 4.79 4.61
C SER A 54 -6.89 4.64 5.55
N ALA A 55 -7.13 4.85 6.83
CA ALA A 55 -6.13 4.79 7.86
C ALA A 55 -6.67 4.09 9.11
N ASP A 56 -5.77 3.34 9.75
CA ASP A 56 -5.96 2.70 11.02
C ASP A 56 -4.59 2.68 11.71
N CYS A 57 -4.36 3.59 12.65
CA CYS A 57 -3.02 3.83 13.16
C CYS A 57 -2.98 4.41 14.58
N LEU A 58 -1.90 4.06 15.30
CA LEU A 58 -1.52 4.61 16.60
C LEU A 58 -0.48 5.73 16.50
N VAL A 59 -0.08 6.11 15.28
CA VAL A 59 0.99 7.09 15.03
C VAL A 59 0.43 8.43 14.63
N GLY A 60 1.22 9.48 14.82
CA GLY A 60 0.88 10.86 14.53
C GLY A 60 0.98 11.74 15.78
N ASN A 61 0.49 12.97 15.67
CA ASN A 61 0.48 13.92 16.79
C ASN A 61 -0.49 13.52 17.91
N ARG A 62 -1.34 12.52 17.67
CA ARG A 62 -2.35 12.00 18.58
C ARG A 62 -1.92 10.66 19.20
N LYS A 63 -0.73 10.63 19.79
CA LYS A 63 -0.15 9.41 20.40
C LYS A 63 -1.05 8.70 21.40
N ASP A 64 -2.05 9.40 21.93
CA ASP A 64 -3.01 8.85 22.89
C ASP A 64 -4.34 8.42 22.24
N HIS A 65 -4.50 8.62 20.94
CA HIS A 65 -5.71 8.28 20.20
C HIS A 65 -5.40 7.40 19.00
N TYR A 66 -6.12 6.29 18.94
CA TYR A 66 -6.14 5.46 17.76
C TYR A 66 -6.96 6.16 16.67
N THR A 67 -6.28 6.54 15.60
CA THR A 67 -6.91 7.15 14.43
C THR A 67 -7.41 6.03 13.52
N SER A 68 -8.72 5.97 13.27
CA SER A 68 -9.32 4.99 12.40
C SER A 68 -10.41 5.63 11.54
N PHE A 69 -10.30 5.49 10.24
CA PHE A 69 -11.37 5.84 9.31
C PHE A 69 -11.31 4.98 8.04
N GLY A 70 -12.48 4.71 7.48
CA GLY A 70 -12.61 4.01 6.20
C GLY A 70 -12.22 4.89 5.01
N SER A 71 -12.59 4.49 3.82
CA SER A 71 -12.27 5.22 2.58
C SER A 71 -12.79 6.66 2.62
N PHE A 72 -11.89 7.61 2.54
CA PHE A 72 -12.15 9.04 2.60
C PHE A 72 -11.45 9.74 1.41
N PRO A 73 -12.15 10.62 0.68
CA PRO A 73 -11.54 11.31 -0.45
C PRO A 73 -10.47 12.29 0.03
N VAL A 74 -9.32 12.22 -0.60
CA VAL A 74 -8.20 13.13 -0.38
C VAL A 74 -8.00 14.04 -1.59
N THR A 75 -7.30 15.15 -1.41
CA THR A 75 -7.01 16.06 -2.51
C THR A 75 -6.06 15.41 -3.51
N ALA A 76 -6.12 15.86 -4.76
CA ALA A 76 -5.19 15.42 -5.79
C ALA A 76 -3.74 15.79 -5.42
N GLU A 77 -3.54 16.93 -4.75
CA GLU A 77 -2.23 17.40 -4.28
C GLU A 77 -1.63 16.46 -3.22
N ASP A 78 -2.45 16.01 -2.25
CA ASP A 78 -2.01 15.07 -1.23
C ASP A 78 -1.66 13.71 -1.83
N ALA A 79 -2.48 13.21 -2.74
CA ALA A 79 -2.19 11.95 -3.42
C ALA A 79 -0.91 12.03 -4.26
N GLU A 80 -0.73 13.10 -5.03
CA GLU A 80 0.48 13.31 -5.83
C GLU A 80 1.71 13.55 -4.96
N GLY A 81 1.57 14.23 -3.82
CA GLY A 81 2.63 14.39 -2.83
C GLY A 81 3.16 13.04 -2.36
N PHE A 82 2.27 12.10 -2.06
CA PHE A 82 2.62 10.74 -1.70
C PHE A 82 3.28 9.97 -2.86
N LEU A 83 2.67 9.99 -4.05
CA LEU A 83 3.22 9.30 -5.22
C LEU A 83 4.60 9.83 -5.63
N ARG A 84 4.86 11.12 -5.41
CA ARG A 84 6.19 11.70 -5.59
C ARG A 84 7.21 11.09 -4.65
N ILE A 85 6.88 10.88 -3.37
CA ILE A 85 7.77 10.18 -2.42
C ILE A 85 8.05 8.76 -2.91
N ILE A 86 7.01 8.01 -3.33
CA ILE A 86 7.17 6.66 -3.87
C ILE A 86 8.14 6.64 -5.05
N ARG A 87 8.06 7.65 -5.93
CA ARG A 87 8.92 7.80 -7.11
C ARG A 87 10.36 8.14 -6.72
N GLU A 88 10.55 9.17 -5.89
CA GLU A 88 11.86 9.67 -5.46
C GLU A 88 12.65 8.62 -4.68
N ASP A 89 11.98 7.86 -3.82
CA ASP A 89 12.61 6.83 -2.97
C ASP A 89 12.72 5.47 -3.69
N GLY A 90 12.22 5.36 -4.93
CA GLY A 90 12.29 4.13 -5.72
C GLY A 90 11.52 2.95 -5.09
N GLU A 91 10.45 3.22 -4.36
CA GLU A 91 9.71 2.22 -3.59
C GLU A 91 9.14 1.10 -4.46
N THR A 92 8.66 1.43 -5.66
CA THR A 92 8.15 0.43 -6.61
C THR A 92 9.24 -0.60 -6.93
N GLU A 93 10.41 -0.14 -7.33
CA GLU A 93 11.55 -1.00 -7.66
C GLU A 93 12.05 -1.78 -6.43
N ARG A 94 12.09 -1.13 -5.27
CA ARG A 94 12.46 -1.76 -4.00
C ARG A 94 11.52 -2.92 -3.66
N LEU A 95 10.21 -2.78 -3.80
CA LEU A 95 9.24 -3.84 -3.56
C LEU A 95 9.42 -4.99 -4.55
N PHE A 96 9.63 -4.73 -5.83
CA PHE A 96 9.88 -5.81 -6.81
C PHE A 96 11.15 -6.60 -6.53
N ARG A 97 12.22 -5.93 -6.11
CA ARG A 97 13.50 -6.57 -5.78
C ARG A 97 13.51 -7.26 -4.42
N TYR A 98 12.60 -6.89 -3.52
CA TYR A 98 12.57 -7.46 -2.18
C TYR A 98 12.26 -8.95 -2.24
N ARG A 99 13.09 -9.74 -1.54
CA ARG A 99 12.89 -11.18 -1.36
C ARG A 99 12.41 -11.41 0.06
N ASN A 100 11.23 -12.01 0.20
CA ASN A 100 10.74 -12.37 1.52
C ASN A 100 11.77 -13.30 2.20
N PRO A 101 12.11 -13.05 3.47
CA PRO A 101 13.05 -13.90 4.18
C PRO A 101 12.50 -15.32 4.26
N MET A 102 13.40 -16.31 4.13
CA MET A 102 13.03 -17.71 4.32
C MET A 102 12.66 -17.89 5.80
N ARG A 103 11.40 -18.16 6.07
CA ARG A 103 10.94 -18.43 7.45
C ARG A 103 11.35 -19.85 7.83
N ILE A 104 12.47 -19.98 8.54
CA ILE A 104 12.95 -21.27 9.05
C ILE A 104 12.12 -21.69 10.29
N PHE A 105 11.49 -20.76 10.99
CA PHE A 105 10.63 -21.01 12.16
C PHE A 105 9.39 -20.13 12.11
N ASN A 106 8.20 -20.73 12.29
CA ASN A 106 6.95 -20.02 12.53
C ASN A 106 7.01 -19.42 13.95
N ARG A 107 7.48 -18.16 14.06
CA ARG A 107 7.22 -17.35 15.24
C ARG A 107 5.87 -16.66 15.02
N SER A 108 4.84 -17.18 15.67
CA SER A 108 3.48 -16.58 15.66
C SER A 108 3.44 -15.16 16.22
N ASP A 109 4.42 -14.79 17.03
CA ASP A 109 4.45 -13.53 17.79
C ASP A 109 5.44 -12.50 17.22
N ALA A 110 6.01 -12.73 16.04
CA ALA A 110 6.90 -11.76 15.43
C ALA A 110 6.09 -10.61 14.79
N PRO A 111 6.51 -9.35 14.98
CA PRO A 111 5.91 -8.22 14.28
C PRO A 111 5.87 -8.47 12.78
N ALA A 112 4.69 -8.34 12.18
CA ALA A 112 4.50 -8.57 10.76
C ALA A 112 4.34 -7.24 10.03
N ARG A 113 5.08 -7.07 8.94
CA ARG A 113 4.96 -5.91 8.04
C ARG A 113 4.65 -6.41 6.64
N SER A 114 3.72 -5.75 5.99
CA SER A 114 3.37 -6.04 4.60
C SER A 114 3.14 -4.74 3.84
N SER A 115 3.59 -4.71 2.60
CA SER A 115 3.25 -3.62 1.69
C SER A 115 2.96 -4.18 0.31
N GLY A 116 1.99 -3.58 -0.36
CA GLY A 116 1.56 -3.99 -1.68
C GLY A 116 1.24 -2.80 -2.58
N MET A 117 1.40 -3.03 -3.88
CA MET A 117 0.98 -2.11 -4.93
C MET A 117 0.21 -2.88 -6.00
N THR A 118 -0.88 -2.29 -6.47
CA THR A 118 -1.63 -2.74 -7.64
C THR A 118 -1.51 -1.68 -8.72
N PHE A 119 -1.29 -2.11 -9.94
CA PHE A 119 -1.05 -1.24 -11.09
C PHE A 119 -2.26 -1.18 -12.01
N SER A 120 -2.30 -0.20 -12.88
CA SER A 120 -3.43 0.10 -13.78
C SER A 120 -3.80 -1.04 -14.73
N ASP A 121 -2.88 -1.97 -14.99
CA ASP A 121 -3.11 -3.18 -15.79
C ASP A 121 -3.58 -4.39 -14.96
N GLY A 122 -3.82 -4.20 -13.66
CA GLY A 122 -4.27 -5.24 -12.74
C GLY A 122 -3.15 -6.08 -12.11
N ASN A 123 -1.90 -5.90 -12.53
CA ASN A 123 -0.79 -6.59 -11.88
C ASN A 123 -0.60 -6.08 -10.44
N ARG A 124 -0.08 -6.98 -9.59
CA ARG A 124 0.12 -6.69 -8.16
C ARG A 124 1.48 -7.20 -7.69
N VAL A 125 2.09 -6.44 -6.82
CA VAL A 125 3.22 -6.86 -5.99
C VAL A 125 2.85 -6.75 -4.52
N GLU A 126 3.17 -7.76 -3.72
CA GLU A 126 3.00 -7.75 -2.27
C GLU A 126 4.22 -8.39 -1.61
N LYS A 127 4.73 -7.76 -0.57
CA LYS A 127 5.97 -8.17 0.11
C LYS A 127 5.84 -8.03 1.62
N GLU A 128 6.50 -8.92 2.36
CA GLU A 128 6.64 -8.88 3.82
C GLU A 128 7.66 -7.82 4.24
N THR A 129 7.40 -6.57 3.90
CA THR A 129 8.24 -5.42 4.25
C THR A 129 7.38 -4.16 4.37
N ALA A 130 7.85 -3.18 5.14
CA ALA A 130 7.21 -1.86 5.18
C ALA A 130 7.60 -1.03 3.94
N LEU A 131 6.83 0.00 3.64
CA LEU A 131 7.30 1.13 2.83
C LEU A 131 8.45 1.85 3.55
N GLY A 132 9.18 2.70 2.83
CA GLY A 132 10.20 3.56 3.41
C GLY A 132 9.65 4.47 4.51
N SER A 133 10.51 4.87 5.44
CA SER A 133 10.10 5.70 6.58
C SER A 133 9.42 6.99 6.17
N ARG A 134 9.92 7.64 5.12
CA ARG A 134 9.37 8.88 4.57
C ARG A 134 7.95 8.71 4.04
N ALA A 135 7.66 7.57 3.39
CA ALA A 135 6.32 7.23 2.93
C ALA A 135 5.36 6.97 4.10
N ILE A 136 5.80 6.24 5.14
CA ILE A 136 5.01 5.98 6.33
C ILE A 136 4.73 7.27 7.11
N GLU A 137 5.71 8.15 7.27
CA GLU A 137 5.57 9.44 7.92
C GLU A 137 4.53 10.30 7.21
N TYR A 138 4.62 10.41 5.89
CA TYR A 138 3.64 11.14 5.09
C TYR A 138 2.21 10.60 5.24
N LEU A 139 2.02 9.27 5.21
CA LEU A 139 0.71 8.65 5.40
C LEU A 139 0.18 8.89 6.83
N SER A 140 1.05 8.93 7.83
CA SER A 140 0.67 9.25 9.21
C SER A 140 0.22 10.70 9.36
N GLU A 141 0.95 11.64 8.77
CA GLU A 141 0.54 13.05 8.72
C GLU A 141 -0.76 13.26 7.94
N LEU A 142 -0.94 12.50 6.85
CA LEU A 142 -2.16 12.51 6.08
C LEU A 142 -3.35 12.00 6.92
N ALA A 143 -3.15 10.92 7.68
CA ALA A 143 -4.16 10.40 8.60
C ALA A 143 -4.56 11.44 9.66
N ASP A 144 -3.60 12.15 10.26
CA ASP A 144 -3.89 13.20 11.24
C ASP A 144 -4.71 14.34 10.63
N ARG A 145 -4.35 14.77 9.43
CA ARG A 145 -5.05 15.88 8.74
C ARG A 145 -6.50 15.55 8.38
N TYR A 146 -6.77 14.31 7.98
CA TYR A 146 -8.09 13.90 7.49
C TYR A 146 -8.97 13.26 8.55
N TYR A 147 -8.46 12.92 9.72
CA TYR A 147 -9.23 12.26 10.76
C TYR A 147 -10.46 13.05 11.17
N GLU A 148 -10.31 14.32 11.52
CA GLU A 148 -11.44 15.17 11.95
C GLU A 148 -12.48 15.36 10.84
N ALA A 149 -12.02 15.50 9.61
CA ALA A 149 -12.90 15.62 8.46
C ALA A 149 -13.67 14.31 8.18
N ALA A 150 -13.03 13.17 8.38
CA ALA A 150 -13.65 11.86 8.24
C ALA A 150 -14.72 11.62 9.31
N GLU A 151 -14.42 11.92 10.58
CA GLU A 151 -15.40 11.81 11.68
C GLU A 151 -16.62 12.69 11.45
N SER A 152 -16.41 13.94 11.05
CA SER A 152 -17.50 14.89 10.80
C SER A 152 -18.47 14.38 9.72
N ARG A 153 -17.97 13.74 8.68
CA ARG A 153 -18.80 13.15 7.61
C ARG A 153 -19.56 11.92 8.08
N GLN A 154 -18.94 11.06 8.87
CA GLN A 154 -19.58 9.85 9.41
C GLN A 154 -20.73 10.21 10.33
N THR A 155 -20.56 11.23 11.20
CA THR A 155 -21.58 11.73 12.10
C THR A 155 -22.77 12.32 11.32
N ALA A 156 -22.51 13.12 10.29
CA ALA A 156 -23.55 13.69 9.44
C ALA A 156 -24.35 12.61 8.67
N ALA A 157 -23.69 11.57 8.21
CA ALA A 157 -24.36 10.46 7.53
C ALA A 157 -25.20 9.58 8.47
N GLY A 158 -24.78 9.45 9.75
CA GLY A 158 -25.51 8.67 10.78
C GLY A 158 -26.76 9.35 11.31
N THR A 159 -26.85 10.69 11.24
CA THR A 159 -28.00 11.46 11.72
C THR A 159 -29.21 11.44 10.76
N ASN A 160 -29.00 10.98 9.53
CA ASN A 160 -30.04 10.90 8.48
C ASN A 160 -30.69 9.51 8.35
N ARG A 161 -30.58 8.64 9.33
CA ARG A 161 -31.27 7.35 9.45
C ARG A 161 -32.18 7.39 10.67
#